data_eb0ccecc1042b74625d45fce80dbb421
#
_entry.id   eb0ccecc1042b74625d45fce80dbb421
#
_cell.length_a   1.000
_cell.length_b   1.000
_cell.length_c   1.000
_cell.angle_alpha   90.00
_cell.angle_beta   90.00
_cell.angle_gamma   90.00
#
_symmetry.space_group_name_H-M   'P 1'
#
loop_
_entity.id
_entity.type
_entity.pdbx_description
1 polymer ?
#
loop_
_entity_poly.entity_id
_entity_poly.type
_entity_poly.pdbx_seq_one_letter_code
_entity_poly.pdbx_strand_id
1 'polypeptide(L)'
;MKRLLLTAVLTVLMIAEVHAESFTISDIRVNGLQRVSAGSVFGALPLNVGEQADDHRLVESTRALFKTGFFQDIQLGREGNVLVITVVERPSVASIEIEGNKAISTEDLMKGLKQSGLAEGEIFQRATLEGVRNELQRQYVAQGRYSATVETEVIPQPRNRVGLKVNINEGTVAAIQHINVVGNTVFPDEDLIDLFELKTTNWLSFFKNDDKYAREKLSGDLERLRSYYLDRGYINMDIASTQVSITPDKKHVYITVNVNEGEKYTVRDVKLSGDLKVPEDQVKSLLLVQKGQVFSRKLMTTTSELITRRLGNEGYTFANVNGVPTPNDEDHTVDITFVVDPGKRAYVNRINFRGNTKSADEVLRREMRQMEGGWASTYLIDQSKTRLERLGFFKEVNVETPPVPGTDDQVDVNYSVEEQPSGSITASVGFAQNAGLILGGSISQNNFLGTGNKVSIGLTKSEYQSRYNFGYVDPYWTADGVSLGYNAFYRTTDYKDLDVDVASYAIDSLGDRKSVV
;
A
#
# COMPACT_ATOMS: atom_id res chain seq x y z
N MET A 1 -76.33 -28.73 -25.01
CA MET A 1 -74.87 -29.12 -24.85
C MET A 1 -74.11 -29.24 -26.19
N LYS A 2 -74.69 -29.56 -27.34
CA LYS A 2 -73.97 -29.72 -28.62
C LYS A 2 -73.56 -28.37 -29.28
N ARG A 3 -74.15 -27.22 -28.93
CA ARG A 3 -73.80 -25.89 -29.48
C ARG A 3 -72.70 -25.21 -28.67
N LEU A 4 -72.45 -25.59 -27.41
CA LEU A 4 -71.34 -25.02 -26.61
C LEU A 4 -70.01 -25.73 -26.90
N LEU A 5 -70.01 -26.96 -27.37
CA LEU A 5 -68.78 -27.67 -27.77
C LEU A 5 -68.21 -27.20 -29.13
N LEU A 6 -69.06 -26.68 -30.04
CA LEU A 6 -68.64 -26.23 -31.34
C LEU A 6 -67.98 -24.84 -31.27
N THR A 7 -68.38 -23.98 -30.32
CA THR A 7 -67.75 -22.66 -30.09
C THR A 7 -66.43 -22.79 -29.35
N ALA A 8 -66.25 -23.77 -28.48
CA ALA A 8 -64.97 -24.03 -27.77
C ALA A 8 -63.90 -24.61 -28.72
N VAL A 9 -64.28 -25.36 -29.77
CA VAL A 9 -63.33 -25.92 -30.74
C VAL A 9 -62.91 -24.85 -31.78
N LEU A 10 -63.76 -23.85 -32.07
CA LEU A 10 -63.40 -22.78 -32.99
C LEU A 10 -62.51 -21.68 -32.35
N THR A 11 -62.49 -21.54 -31.01
CA THR A 11 -61.63 -20.59 -30.29
C THR A 11 -60.23 -21.15 -30.04
N VAL A 12 -60.01 -22.45 -30.12
CA VAL A 12 -58.68 -23.09 -29.94
C VAL A 12 -57.86 -23.09 -31.26
N LEU A 13 -58.48 -22.83 -32.40
CA LEU A 13 -57.82 -22.85 -33.72
C LEU A 13 -57.34 -21.48 -34.21
N MET A 14 -57.39 -20.44 -33.37
CA MET A 14 -56.87 -19.08 -33.71
C MET A 14 -55.69 -18.63 -32.84
N ILE A 15 -54.92 -19.54 -32.27
CA ILE A 15 -53.55 -19.23 -31.87
C ILE A 15 -52.67 -19.57 -33.09
N ALA A 16 -52.77 -18.72 -34.13
CA ALA A 16 -51.76 -18.69 -35.15
C ALA A 16 -50.48 -18.24 -34.45
N GLU A 17 -49.55 -19.15 -34.24
CA GLU A 17 -48.18 -18.79 -33.97
C GLU A 17 -47.72 -17.87 -35.09
N VAL A 18 -47.59 -16.57 -34.80
CA VAL A 18 -46.95 -15.62 -35.71
C VAL A 18 -45.46 -15.95 -35.63
N HIS A 19 -45.04 -16.98 -36.36
CA HIS A 19 -43.66 -17.16 -36.70
C HIS A 19 -43.29 -16.04 -37.65
N ALA A 20 -42.39 -15.14 -37.28
CA ALA A 20 -41.83 -14.20 -38.22
C ALA A 20 -41.14 -15.00 -39.34
N GLU A 21 -41.63 -14.82 -40.58
CA GLU A 21 -41.01 -15.47 -41.76
C GLU A 21 -39.52 -15.14 -41.83
N SER A 22 -38.66 -16.17 -41.85
CA SER A 22 -37.24 -16.00 -42.10
C SER A 22 -37.04 -15.31 -43.48
N PHE A 23 -36.13 -14.37 -43.50
CA PHE A 23 -35.82 -13.61 -44.76
C PHE A 23 -34.32 -13.57 -44.99
N THR A 24 -33.93 -13.51 -46.28
CA THR A 24 -32.53 -13.30 -46.66
C THR A 24 -32.19 -11.82 -46.60
N ILE A 25 -31.18 -11.45 -45.83
CA ILE A 25 -30.74 -10.07 -45.65
C ILE A 25 -30.10 -9.56 -46.93
N SER A 26 -30.74 -8.58 -47.61
CA SER A 26 -30.17 -7.92 -48.78
C SER A 26 -29.28 -6.71 -48.43
N ASP A 27 -29.55 -6.07 -47.29
CA ASP A 27 -28.80 -4.92 -46.78
C ASP A 27 -29.05 -4.79 -45.27
N ILE A 28 -28.12 -4.12 -44.56
CA ILE A 28 -28.24 -3.84 -43.11
C ILE A 28 -28.12 -2.30 -42.94
N ARG A 29 -29.17 -1.69 -42.41
CA ARG A 29 -29.22 -0.26 -42.14
C ARG A 29 -29.21 -0.04 -40.61
N VAL A 30 -28.33 0.85 -40.15
CA VAL A 30 -28.23 1.23 -38.73
C VAL A 30 -28.66 2.69 -38.58
N ASN A 31 -29.68 2.91 -37.74
CA ASN A 31 -30.23 4.24 -37.42
C ASN A 31 -29.95 4.59 -35.96
N GLY A 32 -29.80 5.88 -35.66
CA GLY A 32 -29.66 6.38 -34.28
C GLY A 32 -28.22 6.48 -33.77
N LEU A 33 -27.22 6.17 -34.60
CA LEU A 33 -25.82 6.35 -34.27
C LEU A 33 -25.45 7.84 -34.16
N GLN A 34 -24.69 8.19 -33.13
CA GLN A 34 -24.17 9.54 -32.86
C GLN A 34 -22.65 9.55 -32.70
N ARG A 35 -22.09 8.63 -31.91
CA ARG A 35 -20.67 8.50 -31.56
C ARG A 35 -20.09 7.17 -31.98
N VAL A 36 -20.89 6.10 -31.82
CA VAL A 36 -20.46 4.74 -32.17
C VAL A 36 -20.37 4.63 -33.70
N SER A 37 -19.27 4.06 -34.19
CA SER A 37 -19.14 3.86 -35.64
C SER A 37 -20.04 2.72 -36.10
N ALA A 38 -20.56 2.82 -37.34
CA ALA A 38 -21.31 1.72 -37.94
C ALA A 38 -20.48 0.44 -38.01
N GLY A 39 -19.16 0.55 -38.20
CA GLY A 39 -18.23 -0.59 -38.20
C GLY A 39 -18.20 -1.34 -36.85
N SER A 40 -18.33 -0.63 -35.73
CA SER A 40 -18.43 -1.26 -34.42
C SER A 40 -19.72 -2.07 -34.24
N VAL A 41 -20.83 -1.58 -34.84
CA VAL A 41 -22.09 -2.31 -34.83
C VAL A 41 -21.99 -3.56 -35.70
N PHE A 42 -21.47 -3.44 -36.91
CA PHE A 42 -21.29 -4.58 -37.82
C PHE A 42 -20.30 -5.62 -37.28
N GLY A 43 -19.23 -5.18 -36.62
CA GLY A 43 -18.27 -6.10 -36.01
C GLY A 43 -18.82 -6.89 -34.83
N ALA A 44 -19.84 -6.38 -34.13
CA ALA A 44 -20.52 -7.05 -33.03
C ALA A 44 -21.75 -7.87 -33.48
N LEU A 45 -22.23 -7.64 -34.72
CA LEU A 45 -23.42 -8.29 -35.20
C LEU A 45 -23.10 -9.68 -35.77
N PRO A 46 -23.74 -10.78 -35.30
CA PRO A 46 -23.52 -12.13 -35.79
C PRO A 46 -24.30 -12.44 -37.09
N LEU A 47 -24.78 -11.43 -37.80
CA LEU A 47 -25.49 -11.53 -39.04
C LEU A 47 -24.82 -10.71 -40.13
N ASN A 48 -24.73 -11.27 -41.36
CA ASN A 48 -24.16 -10.61 -42.53
C ASN A 48 -25.18 -10.52 -43.68
N VAL A 49 -24.89 -9.63 -44.60
CA VAL A 49 -25.66 -9.54 -45.85
C VAL A 49 -25.52 -10.86 -46.62
N GLY A 50 -26.68 -11.39 -47.13
CA GLY A 50 -26.77 -12.68 -47.79
C GLY A 50 -27.17 -13.85 -46.88
N GLU A 51 -27.17 -13.67 -45.56
CA GLU A 51 -27.58 -14.69 -44.58
C GLU A 51 -29.10 -14.65 -44.34
N GLN A 52 -29.64 -15.76 -43.83
CA GLN A 52 -31.02 -15.83 -43.37
C GLN A 52 -31.15 -15.30 -41.94
N ALA A 53 -32.05 -14.37 -41.75
CA ALA A 53 -32.48 -13.88 -40.44
C ALA A 53 -33.76 -14.60 -40.04
N ASP A 54 -33.68 -15.33 -38.92
CA ASP A 54 -34.79 -15.91 -38.20
C ASP A 54 -34.90 -15.29 -36.80
N ASP A 55 -35.96 -15.58 -36.07
CA ASP A 55 -36.19 -15.01 -34.74
C ASP A 55 -35.06 -15.32 -33.77
N HIS A 56 -34.46 -16.50 -33.83
CA HIS A 56 -33.34 -16.89 -32.97
C HIS A 56 -32.11 -16.04 -33.22
N ARG A 57 -31.72 -15.85 -34.49
CA ARG A 57 -30.55 -15.06 -34.87
C ARG A 57 -30.78 -13.56 -34.63
N LEU A 58 -32.01 -13.06 -34.73
CA LEU A 58 -32.35 -11.67 -34.38
C LEU A 58 -32.20 -11.46 -32.86
N VAL A 59 -32.69 -12.39 -32.04
CA VAL A 59 -32.51 -12.31 -30.59
C VAL A 59 -31.02 -12.42 -30.20
N GLU A 60 -30.27 -13.30 -30.86
CA GLU A 60 -28.80 -13.42 -30.65
C GLU A 60 -28.09 -12.11 -31.02
N SER A 61 -28.47 -11.51 -32.15
CA SER A 61 -27.95 -10.22 -32.63
C SER A 61 -28.23 -9.10 -31.63
N THR A 62 -29.46 -9.03 -31.13
CA THR A 62 -29.81 -8.06 -30.08
C THR A 62 -28.97 -8.24 -28.84
N ARG A 63 -28.79 -9.48 -28.36
CA ARG A 63 -27.95 -9.79 -27.19
C ARG A 63 -26.48 -9.43 -27.43
N ALA A 64 -25.94 -9.73 -28.60
CA ALA A 64 -24.57 -9.41 -28.97
C ALA A 64 -24.33 -7.88 -28.97
N LEU A 65 -25.23 -7.11 -29.54
CA LEU A 65 -25.17 -5.66 -29.53
C LEU A 65 -25.31 -5.09 -28.10
N PHE A 66 -26.25 -5.59 -27.28
CA PHE A 66 -26.36 -5.17 -25.87
C PHE A 66 -25.09 -5.49 -25.06
N LYS A 67 -24.44 -6.62 -25.33
CA LYS A 67 -23.21 -7.05 -24.67
C LYS A 67 -22.05 -6.08 -24.90
N THR A 68 -22.07 -5.30 -25.99
CA THR A 68 -21.06 -4.26 -26.24
C THR A 68 -21.10 -3.13 -25.21
N GLY A 69 -22.23 -2.96 -24.50
CA GLY A 69 -22.43 -1.89 -23.51
C GLY A 69 -22.69 -0.49 -24.13
N PHE A 70 -22.63 -0.33 -25.45
CA PHE A 70 -22.77 0.97 -26.12
C PHE A 70 -24.19 1.52 -26.15
N PHE A 71 -25.18 0.64 -26.08
CA PHE A 71 -26.57 1.00 -26.37
C PHE A 71 -27.45 0.92 -25.13
N GLN A 72 -28.35 1.88 -25.01
CA GLN A 72 -29.41 1.90 -24.00
C GLN A 72 -30.63 1.11 -24.49
N ASP A 73 -30.96 1.22 -25.79
CA ASP A 73 -32.05 0.51 -26.43
C ASP A 73 -31.62 0.05 -27.83
N ILE A 74 -32.13 -1.10 -28.26
CA ILE A 74 -31.86 -1.70 -29.56
C ILE A 74 -33.16 -2.32 -30.06
N GLN A 75 -33.59 -1.87 -31.22
CA GLN A 75 -34.77 -2.40 -31.90
C GLN A 75 -34.37 -2.92 -33.28
N LEU A 76 -34.66 -4.19 -33.53
CA LEU A 76 -34.49 -4.79 -34.85
C LEU A 76 -35.82 -4.78 -35.60
N GLY A 77 -35.79 -4.26 -36.81
CA GLY A 77 -36.97 -4.21 -37.69
C GLY A 77 -36.64 -4.75 -39.08
N ARG A 78 -37.67 -4.98 -39.90
CA ARG A 78 -37.56 -5.44 -41.28
C ARG A 78 -38.25 -4.45 -42.20
N GLU A 79 -37.54 -3.98 -43.22
CA GLU A 79 -38.11 -3.22 -44.34
C GLU A 79 -37.87 -3.99 -45.66
N GLY A 80 -38.87 -4.76 -46.12
CA GLY A 80 -38.65 -5.70 -47.22
C GLY A 80 -37.62 -6.78 -46.87
N ASN A 81 -36.46 -6.79 -47.55
CA ASN A 81 -35.33 -7.68 -47.23
C ASN A 81 -34.16 -6.96 -46.55
N VAL A 82 -34.38 -5.72 -46.12
CA VAL A 82 -33.37 -4.95 -45.36
C VAL A 82 -33.60 -5.13 -43.88
N LEU A 83 -32.52 -5.49 -43.14
CA LEU A 83 -32.50 -5.51 -41.68
C LEU A 83 -32.24 -4.07 -41.19
N VAL A 84 -33.20 -3.51 -40.47
CA VAL A 84 -33.10 -2.16 -39.90
C VAL A 84 -32.82 -2.30 -38.40
N ILE A 85 -31.67 -1.78 -37.98
CA ILE A 85 -31.23 -1.75 -36.58
C ILE A 85 -31.37 -0.32 -36.06
N THR A 86 -32.32 -0.07 -35.19
CA THR A 86 -32.48 1.25 -34.56
C THR A 86 -31.90 1.19 -33.16
N VAL A 87 -30.93 2.05 -32.87
CA VAL A 87 -30.22 2.05 -31.60
C VAL A 87 -30.37 3.40 -30.89
N VAL A 88 -30.37 3.35 -29.58
CA VAL A 88 -30.20 4.53 -28.70
C VAL A 88 -28.87 4.36 -27.98
N GLU A 89 -27.91 5.22 -28.30
CA GLU A 89 -26.58 5.15 -27.65
C GLU A 89 -26.64 5.62 -26.22
N ARG A 90 -25.88 4.92 -25.32
CA ARG A 90 -25.62 5.41 -23.97
C ARG A 90 -24.75 6.68 -24.03
N PRO A 91 -25.03 7.68 -23.21
CA PRO A 91 -24.17 8.85 -23.14
C PRO A 91 -22.78 8.50 -22.62
N SER A 92 -21.79 9.34 -22.93
CA SER A 92 -20.45 9.25 -22.31
C SER A 92 -20.29 10.27 -21.20
N VAL A 93 -19.42 9.97 -20.25
CA VAL A 93 -19.04 10.88 -19.18
C VAL A 93 -18.19 12.01 -19.76
N ALA A 94 -18.64 13.25 -19.59
CA ALA A 94 -17.92 14.43 -20.04
C ALA A 94 -17.04 15.04 -18.95
N SER A 95 -17.52 15.01 -17.71
CA SER A 95 -16.81 15.52 -16.53
C SER A 95 -17.33 14.83 -15.29
N ILE A 96 -16.47 14.73 -14.28
CA ILE A 96 -16.82 14.25 -12.94
C ILE A 96 -16.40 15.31 -11.93
N GLU A 97 -17.35 15.79 -11.16
CA GLU A 97 -17.16 16.80 -10.13
C GLU A 97 -17.50 16.21 -8.78
N ILE A 98 -16.57 16.33 -7.82
CA ILE A 98 -16.75 15.79 -6.46
C ILE A 98 -16.63 16.96 -5.48
N GLU A 99 -17.63 17.11 -4.64
CA GLU A 99 -17.69 18.17 -3.64
C GLU A 99 -17.96 17.62 -2.25
N GLY A 100 -17.45 18.30 -1.22
CA GLY A 100 -17.74 18.02 0.19
C GLY A 100 -16.85 16.97 0.84
N ASN A 101 -15.97 16.30 0.10
CA ASN A 101 -14.99 15.34 0.61
C ASN A 101 -13.81 16.06 1.29
N LYS A 102 -13.50 15.65 2.51
CA LYS A 102 -12.35 16.15 3.32
C LYS A 102 -11.52 15.00 3.88
N ALA A 103 -12.16 13.91 4.25
CA ALA A 103 -11.51 12.75 4.84
C ALA A 103 -10.80 11.88 3.81
N ILE A 104 -11.35 11.80 2.60
CA ILE A 104 -10.73 11.08 1.48
C ILE A 104 -10.37 12.11 0.41
N SER A 105 -9.15 12.05 -0.10
CA SER A 105 -8.71 13.00 -1.11
C SER A 105 -9.49 12.85 -2.42
N THR A 106 -9.73 13.95 -3.13
CA THR A 106 -10.39 13.91 -4.45
C THR A 106 -9.62 13.03 -5.44
N GLU A 107 -8.31 13.00 -5.34
CA GLU A 107 -7.46 12.15 -6.19
C GLU A 107 -7.73 10.66 -5.97
N ASP A 108 -7.84 10.21 -4.71
CA ASP A 108 -8.11 8.82 -4.39
C ASP A 108 -9.53 8.42 -4.79
N LEU A 109 -10.51 9.31 -4.59
CA LEU A 109 -11.88 9.11 -5.06
C LEU A 109 -11.92 8.97 -6.58
N MET A 110 -11.23 9.83 -7.32
CA MET A 110 -11.15 9.77 -8.78
C MET A 110 -10.47 8.47 -9.28
N LYS A 111 -9.43 8.00 -8.58
CA LYS A 111 -8.81 6.69 -8.88
C LYS A 111 -9.80 5.54 -8.69
N GLY A 112 -10.55 5.54 -7.59
CA GLY A 112 -11.58 4.53 -7.31
C GLY A 112 -12.71 4.55 -8.35
N LEU A 113 -13.18 5.73 -8.74
CA LEU A 113 -14.17 5.92 -9.81
C LEU A 113 -13.68 5.32 -11.14
N LYS A 114 -12.46 5.62 -11.52
CA LYS A 114 -11.83 5.10 -12.74
C LYS A 114 -11.71 3.57 -12.73
N GLN A 115 -11.31 2.98 -11.60
CA GLN A 115 -11.23 1.53 -11.44
C GLN A 115 -12.61 0.86 -11.55
N SER A 116 -13.67 1.57 -11.16
CA SER A 116 -15.06 1.11 -11.28
C SER A 116 -15.69 1.32 -12.66
N GLY A 117 -14.92 1.85 -13.64
CA GLY A 117 -15.41 2.13 -15.00
C GLY A 117 -16.13 3.47 -15.15
N LEU A 118 -15.99 4.38 -14.18
CA LEU A 118 -16.48 5.76 -14.28
C LEU A 118 -15.27 6.69 -14.45
N ALA A 119 -14.98 7.03 -15.72
CA ALA A 119 -13.96 8.02 -16.06
C ALA A 119 -14.45 8.91 -17.21
N GLU A 120 -13.84 10.06 -17.37
CA GLU A 120 -14.12 10.94 -18.50
C GLU A 120 -13.84 10.22 -19.82
N GLY A 121 -14.77 10.30 -20.74
CA GLY A 121 -14.75 9.61 -22.03
C GLY A 121 -15.39 8.22 -22.03
N GLU A 122 -15.53 7.57 -20.88
CA GLU A 122 -16.15 6.26 -20.76
C GLU A 122 -17.68 6.31 -20.93
N ILE A 123 -18.27 5.16 -21.23
CA ILE A 123 -19.71 5.03 -21.40
C ILE A 123 -20.41 5.09 -20.06
N PHE A 124 -21.34 6.00 -19.93
CA PHE A 124 -22.10 6.14 -18.70
C PHE A 124 -23.14 5.02 -18.56
N GLN A 125 -23.09 4.34 -17.43
CA GLN A 125 -24.11 3.38 -17.01
C GLN A 125 -24.63 3.78 -15.61
N ARG A 126 -25.95 3.95 -15.51
CA ARG A 126 -26.57 4.37 -14.24
C ARG A 126 -26.32 3.36 -13.11
N ALA A 127 -26.32 2.06 -13.43
CA ALA A 127 -26.04 1.01 -12.47
C ALA A 127 -24.63 1.12 -11.86
N THR A 128 -23.63 1.49 -12.68
CA THR A 128 -22.25 1.71 -12.22
C THR A 128 -22.18 2.90 -11.25
N LEU A 129 -22.87 4.02 -11.58
CA LEU A 129 -22.92 5.19 -10.70
C LEU A 129 -23.57 4.86 -9.35
N GLU A 130 -24.69 4.13 -9.35
CA GLU A 130 -25.35 3.69 -8.12
C GLU A 130 -24.47 2.73 -7.30
N GLY A 131 -23.77 1.81 -7.97
CA GLY A 131 -22.78 0.92 -7.33
C GLY A 131 -21.69 1.70 -6.62
N VAL A 132 -21.11 2.68 -7.31
CA VAL A 132 -20.07 3.57 -6.76
C VAL A 132 -20.60 4.40 -5.61
N ARG A 133 -21.77 5.01 -5.72
CA ARG A 133 -22.41 5.75 -4.64
C ARG A 133 -22.51 4.90 -3.37
N ASN A 134 -23.00 3.66 -3.50
CA ASN A 134 -23.14 2.75 -2.37
C ASN A 134 -21.80 2.32 -1.79
N GLU A 135 -20.78 2.16 -2.64
CA GLU A 135 -19.42 1.83 -2.20
C GLU A 135 -18.79 3.00 -1.42
N LEU A 136 -18.88 4.21 -1.96
CA LEU A 136 -18.41 5.42 -1.25
C LEU A 136 -19.09 5.56 0.12
N GLN A 137 -20.40 5.37 0.17
CA GLN A 137 -21.11 5.43 1.44
C GLN A 137 -20.64 4.35 2.42
N ARG A 138 -20.38 3.12 1.96
CA ARG A 138 -19.79 2.06 2.79
C ARG A 138 -18.41 2.42 3.32
N GLN A 139 -17.56 3.05 2.50
CA GLN A 139 -16.23 3.49 2.91
C GLN A 139 -16.29 4.55 4.02
N TYR A 140 -17.20 5.52 3.91
CA TYR A 140 -17.42 6.50 4.98
C TYR A 140 -17.96 5.86 6.27
N VAL A 141 -18.88 4.90 6.15
CA VAL A 141 -19.39 4.13 7.29
C VAL A 141 -18.28 3.32 7.95
N ALA A 142 -17.38 2.70 7.18
CA ALA A 142 -16.23 1.95 7.70
C ALA A 142 -15.28 2.84 8.52
N GLN A 143 -15.19 4.13 8.17
CA GLN A 143 -14.45 5.15 8.93
C GLN A 143 -15.24 5.73 10.11
N GLY A 144 -16.37 5.13 10.49
CA GLY A 144 -17.20 5.57 11.60
C GLY A 144 -18.11 6.78 11.30
N ARG A 145 -18.26 7.15 10.03
CA ARG A 145 -19.11 8.27 9.60
C ARG A 145 -20.51 7.78 9.23
N TYR A 146 -21.25 7.35 10.23
CA TYR A 146 -22.58 6.72 10.03
C TYR A 146 -23.66 7.66 9.51
N SER A 147 -23.45 8.96 9.62
CA SER A 147 -24.34 10.00 9.09
C SER A 147 -23.94 10.49 7.70
N ALA A 148 -22.88 9.90 7.10
CA ALA A 148 -22.45 10.28 5.78
C ALA A 148 -23.52 9.98 4.72
N THR A 149 -23.70 10.94 3.80
CA THR A 149 -24.58 10.79 2.63
C THR A 149 -23.80 11.12 1.36
N VAL A 150 -24.02 10.31 0.34
CA VAL A 150 -23.46 10.53 -0.99
C VAL A 150 -24.62 10.67 -1.96
N GLU A 151 -24.76 11.85 -2.53
CA GLU A 151 -25.77 12.17 -3.53
C GLU A 151 -25.11 12.33 -4.89
N THR A 152 -25.75 11.77 -5.92
CA THR A 152 -25.21 11.81 -7.27
C THR A 152 -26.22 12.46 -8.23
N GLU A 153 -25.76 13.41 -9.01
CA GLU A 153 -26.55 14.09 -10.01
C GLU A 153 -25.96 13.83 -11.41
N VAL A 154 -26.83 13.55 -12.37
CA VAL A 154 -26.47 13.35 -13.78
C VAL A 154 -26.97 14.52 -14.59
N ILE A 155 -26.08 15.32 -15.13
CA ILE A 155 -26.38 16.55 -15.85
C ILE A 155 -26.20 16.29 -17.36
N PRO A 156 -27.30 16.28 -18.15
CA PRO A 156 -27.21 16.10 -19.58
C PRO A 156 -26.39 17.22 -20.24
N GLN A 157 -25.52 16.83 -21.18
CA GLN A 157 -24.67 17.73 -21.95
C GLN A 157 -24.83 17.50 -23.47
N PRO A 158 -24.51 18.49 -24.33
CA PRO A 158 -24.57 18.33 -25.78
C PRO A 158 -23.75 17.14 -26.29
N ARG A 159 -24.13 16.60 -27.44
CA ARG A 159 -23.47 15.49 -28.15
C ARG A 159 -23.51 14.17 -27.37
N ASN A 160 -24.69 13.84 -26.83
CA ASN A 160 -24.92 12.60 -26.04
C ASN A 160 -23.87 12.38 -24.98
N ARG A 161 -23.63 13.39 -24.12
CA ARG A 161 -22.72 13.33 -22.97
C ARG A 161 -23.44 13.65 -21.67
N VAL A 162 -22.84 13.28 -20.56
CA VAL A 162 -23.32 13.62 -19.22
C VAL A 162 -22.18 14.13 -18.35
N GLY A 163 -22.43 15.16 -17.57
CA GLY A 163 -21.63 15.53 -16.42
C GLY A 163 -22.14 14.79 -15.20
N LEU A 164 -21.24 14.32 -14.36
CA LEU A 164 -21.55 13.67 -13.10
C LEU A 164 -21.14 14.59 -11.97
N LYS A 165 -22.07 14.88 -11.04
CA LYS A 165 -21.77 15.61 -9.83
C LYS A 165 -22.03 14.70 -8.64
N VAL A 166 -21.00 14.54 -7.78
CA VAL A 166 -21.04 13.73 -6.59
C VAL A 166 -20.91 14.65 -5.37
N ASN A 167 -22.01 14.85 -4.66
CA ASN A 167 -22.07 15.67 -3.46
C ASN A 167 -21.96 14.78 -2.22
N ILE A 168 -20.91 15.01 -1.44
CA ILE A 168 -20.61 14.20 -0.27
C ILE A 168 -20.84 15.06 0.97
N ASN A 169 -21.71 14.59 1.86
CA ASN A 169 -21.79 15.12 3.21
C ASN A 169 -21.22 14.05 4.14
N GLU A 170 -20.01 14.27 4.62
CA GLU A 170 -19.30 13.27 5.43
C GLU A 170 -19.88 13.10 6.83
N GLY A 171 -20.66 14.06 7.33
CA GLY A 171 -21.12 14.06 8.70
C GLY A 171 -19.99 14.10 9.72
N THR A 172 -20.26 13.63 10.93
CA THR A 172 -19.28 13.52 12.02
C THR A 172 -18.85 12.07 12.21
N VAL A 173 -17.61 11.85 12.63
CA VAL A 173 -17.16 10.52 13.06
C VAL A 173 -17.79 10.21 14.41
N ALA A 174 -18.34 9.01 14.57
CA ALA A 174 -18.91 8.58 15.83
C ALA A 174 -17.83 8.37 16.88
N ALA A 175 -18.07 8.89 18.08
CA ALA A 175 -17.15 8.81 19.21
C ALA A 175 -17.46 7.59 20.09
N ILE A 176 -16.43 6.95 20.62
CA ILE A 176 -16.57 5.75 21.46
C ILE A 176 -16.86 6.19 22.89
N GLN A 177 -18.03 5.78 23.38
CA GLN A 177 -18.44 6.06 24.76
C GLN A 177 -17.96 4.99 25.73
N HIS A 178 -18.09 3.71 25.35
CA HIS A 178 -17.67 2.58 26.17
C HIS A 178 -17.10 1.46 25.32
N ILE A 179 -16.06 0.81 25.87
CA ILE A 179 -15.53 -0.45 25.41
C ILE A 179 -15.63 -1.42 26.59
N ASN A 180 -16.37 -2.52 26.41
CA ASN A 180 -16.54 -3.56 27.42
C ASN A 180 -15.94 -4.86 26.89
N VAL A 181 -15.14 -5.51 27.71
CA VAL A 181 -14.74 -6.90 27.50
C VAL A 181 -15.55 -7.77 28.47
N VAL A 182 -16.15 -8.82 27.99
CA VAL A 182 -17.03 -9.69 28.77
C VAL A 182 -16.55 -11.14 28.65
N GLY A 183 -16.53 -11.86 29.75
CA GLY A 183 -16.04 -13.23 29.83
C GLY A 183 -14.58 -13.35 30.23
N ASN A 184 -13.89 -12.23 30.44
CA ASN A 184 -12.57 -12.18 31.03
C ASN A 184 -12.65 -12.37 32.57
N THR A 185 -11.91 -13.33 33.06
CA THR A 185 -11.80 -13.66 34.48
C THR A 185 -10.37 -13.62 34.99
N VAL A 186 -9.41 -13.77 34.07
CA VAL A 186 -7.98 -13.88 34.36
C VAL A 186 -7.29 -12.52 34.36
N PHE A 187 -7.68 -11.65 33.43
CA PHE A 187 -7.11 -10.31 33.30
C PHE A 187 -8.18 -9.24 33.56
N PRO A 188 -7.86 -8.18 34.29
CA PRO A 188 -8.79 -7.09 34.53
C PRO A 188 -9.10 -6.32 33.24
N ASP A 189 -10.30 -5.75 33.17
CA ASP A 189 -10.78 -4.97 32.01
C ASP A 189 -9.81 -3.87 31.61
N GLU A 190 -9.22 -3.18 32.60
CA GLU A 190 -8.30 -2.06 32.37
C GLU A 190 -7.07 -2.50 31.55
N ASP A 191 -6.46 -3.65 31.90
CA ASP A 191 -5.30 -4.17 31.18
C ASP A 191 -5.64 -4.55 29.74
N LEU A 192 -6.84 -5.09 29.51
CA LEU A 192 -7.30 -5.50 28.17
C LEU A 192 -7.66 -4.30 27.29
N ILE A 193 -8.35 -3.31 27.87
CA ILE A 193 -8.73 -2.08 27.17
C ILE A 193 -7.49 -1.22 26.86
N ASP A 194 -6.45 -1.30 27.70
CA ASP A 194 -5.22 -0.57 27.44
C ASP A 194 -4.43 -1.07 26.22
N LEU A 195 -4.68 -2.29 25.77
CA LEU A 195 -4.12 -2.83 24.53
C LEU A 195 -4.71 -2.18 23.29
N PHE A 196 -5.92 -1.63 23.38
CA PHE A 196 -6.65 -1.08 22.25
C PHE A 196 -6.06 0.27 21.84
N GLU A 197 -5.97 0.50 20.54
CA GLU A 197 -5.70 1.83 19.97
C GLU A 197 -6.93 2.73 20.14
N LEU A 198 -8.11 2.13 19.99
CA LEU A 198 -9.37 2.78 20.24
C LEU A 198 -9.56 3.01 21.74
N LYS A 199 -9.85 4.24 22.14
CA LYS A 199 -10.10 4.62 23.53
C LYS A 199 -11.48 5.23 23.71
N THR A 200 -11.98 5.22 24.93
CA THR A 200 -13.18 5.98 25.27
C THR A 200 -12.90 7.48 25.24
N THR A 201 -13.90 8.27 24.87
CA THR A 201 -13.79 9.74 24.79
C THR A 201 -13.33 10.33 26.13
N ASN A 202 -12.22 11.06 26.09
CA ASN A 202 -11.68 11.79 27.23
C ASN A 202 -11.14 13.16 26.77
N TRP A 203 -10.70 14.02 27.69
CA TRP A 203 -10.24 15.38 27.37
C TRP A 203 -8.99 15.41 26.44
N LEU A 204 -8.15 14.36 26.42
CA LEU A 204 -6.99 14.23 25.54
C LEU A 204 -7.36 13.73 24.13
N SER A 205 -8.53 13.12 23.97
CA SER A 205 -8.99 12.59 22.70
C SER A 205 -9.17 13.66 21.62
N PHE A 206 -9.38 14.93 22.05
CA PHE A 206 -9.39 16.07 21.13
C PHE A 206 -8.08 16.23 20.34
N PHE A 207 -6.94 15.88 20.94
CA PHE A 207 -5.63 15.96 20.28
C PHE A 207 -5.24 14.63 19.61
N LYS A 208 -5.59 13.49 20.21
CA LYS A 208 -5.15 12.16 19.75
C LYS A 208 -6.08 11.53 18.72
N ASN A 209 -7.35 11.93 18.67
CA ASN A 209 -8.40 11.32 17.86
C ASN A 209 -8.51 9.78 18.05
N ASP A 210 -8.17 9.28 19.23
CA ASP A 210 -8.20 7.87 19.60
C ASP A 210 -9.61 7.38 19.99
N ASP A 211 -10.54 8.29 20.20
CA ASP A 211 -11.95 8.05 20.45
C ASP A 211 -12.80 7.92 19.17
N LYS A 212 -12.21 8.07 17.99
CA LYS A 212 -12.92 7.99 16.72
C LYS A 212 -13.00 6.54 16.25
N TYR A 213 -14.24 6.05 16.19
CA TYR A 213 -14.46 4.68 15.75
C TYR A 213 -14.04 4.49 14.27
N ALA A 214 -13.28 3.42 14.03
CA ALA A 214 -13.00 2.90 12.70
C ALA A 214 -12.97 1.37 12.77
N ARG A 215 -13.58 0.71 11.79
CA ARG A 215 -13.70 -0.75 11.76
C ARG A 215 -12.34 -1.45 11.68
N GLU A 216 -11.43 -0.89 10.88
CA GLU A 216 -10.07 -1.42 10.70
C GLU A 216 -9.29 -1.35 12.01
N LYS A 217 -9.40 -0.25 12.75
CA LYS A 217 -8.77 -0.11 14.08
C LYS A 217 -9.32 -1.13 15.07
N LEU A 218 -10.63 -1.33 15.10
CA LEU A 218 -11.24 -2.35 15.95
C LEU A 218 -10.74 -3.74 15.59
N SER A 219 -10.64 -4.09 14.30
CA SER A 219 -10.06 -5.37 13.89
C SER A 219 -8.62 -5.54 14.37
N GLY A 220 -7.80 -4.49 14.29
CA GLY A 220 -6.44 -4.49 14.83
C GLY A 220 -6.41 -4.67 16.35
N ASP A 221 -7.33 -4.03 17.07
CA ASP A 221 -7.45 -4.15 18.52
C ASP A 221 -7.85 -5.56 18.95
N LEU A 222 -8.79 -6.19 18.24
CA LEU A 222 -9.19 -7.57 18.50
C LEU A 222 -8.04 -8.55 18.28
N GLU A 223 -7.20 -8.33 17.26
CA GLU A 223 -6.00 -9.15 17.04
C GLU A 223 -4.93 -8.91 18.12
N ARG A 224 -4.75 -7.67 18.61
CA ARG A 224 -3.90 -7.37 19.78
C ARG A 224 -4.40 -8.09 21.03
N LEU A 225 -5.72 -8.06 21.26
CA LEU A 225 -6.35 -8.76 22.38
C LEU A 225 -6.09 -10.27 22.27
N ARG A 226 -6.33 -10.88 21.11
CA ARG A 226 -6.05 -12.30 20.87
C ARG A 226 -4.58 -12.63 21.08
N SER A 227 -3.66 -11.81 20.54
CA SER A 227 -2.22 -11.99 20.69
C SER A 227 -1.78 -11.91 22.15
N TYR A 228 -2.37 -11.01 22.93
CA TYR A 228 -2.08 -10.85 24.36
C TYR A 228 -2.33 -12.14 25.16
N TYR A 229 -3.47 -12.79 24.90
CA TYR A 229 -3.82 -14.07 25.53
C TYR A 229 -2.93 -15.22 25.04
N LEU A 230 -2.72 -15.33 23.73
CA LEU A 230 -1.87 -16.35 23.12
C LEU A 230 -0.41 -16.28 23.59
N ASP A 231 0.07 -15.07 23.89
CA ASP A 231 1.43 -14.86 24.41
C ASP A 231 1.57 -15.19 25.92
N ARG A 232 0.43 -15.40 26.59
CA ARG A 232 0.37 -15.73 28.03
C ARG A 232 -0.12 -17.14 28.30
N GLY A 233 -0.20 -17.97 27.26
CA GLY A 233 -0.50 -19.40 27.37
C GLY A 233 -1.94 -19.81 27.06
N TYR A 234 -2.82 -18.89 26.76
CA TYR A 234 -4.23 -19.18 26.50
C TYR A 234 -4.44 -19.52 25.02
N ILE A 235 -3.96 -20.72 24.63
CA ILE A 235 -3.93 -21.16 23.22
C ILE A 235 -5.33 -21.32 22.61
N ASN A 236 -6.33 -21.68 23.41
CA ASN A 236 -7.72 -21.89 23.01
C ASN A 236 -8.57 -20.62 23.18
N MET A 237 -7.95 -19.46 23.46
CA MET A 237 -8.67 -18.20 23.53
C MET A 237 -9.36 -17.87 22.23
N ASP A 238 -10.65 -17.55 22.32
CA ASP A 238 -11.47 -17.14 21.19
C ASP A 238 -12.32 -15.90 21.51
N ILE A 239 -12.57 -15.09 20.48
CA ILE A 239 -13.51 -13.97 20.55
C ILE A 239 -14.86 -14.48 20.03
N ALA A 240 -15.74 -14.84 20.97
CA ALA A 240 -17.03 -15.42 20.65
C ALA A 240 -17.94 -14.49 19.85
N SER A 241 -17.91 -13.19 20.16
CA SER A 241 -18.63 -12.18 19.39
C SER A 241 -18.11 -10.78 19.67
N THR A 242 -18.28 -9.89 18.68
CA THR A 242 -18.03 -8.46 18.81
C THR A 242 -19.29 -7.71 18.39
N GLN A 243 -19.84 -6.92 19.30
CA GLN A 243 -21.04 -6.12 19.07
C GLN A 243 -20.67 -4.65 19.07
N VAL A 244 -21.08 -3.95 18.01
CA VAL A 244 -20.92 -2.49 17.87
C VAL A 244 -22.32 -1.89 17.80
N SER A 245 -22.72 -1.21 18.86
CA SER A 245 -24.02 -0.54 18.96
C SER A 245 -23.85 0.96 18.74
N ILE A 246 -24.69 1.53 17.90
CA ILE A 246 -24.65 2.95 17.52
C ILE A 246 -25.90 3.63 18.06
N THR A 247 -25.73 4.79 18.64
CA THR A 247 -26.86 5.61 19.12
C THR A 247 -27.75 6.09 17.95
N PRO A 248 -29.05 6.35 18.19
CA PRO A 248 -29.97 6.81 17.13
C PRO A 248 -29.52 8.10 16.43
N ASP A 249 -28.79 8.97 17.13
CA ASP A 249 -28.21 10.21 16.58
C ASP A 249 -26.93 9.99 15.76
N LYS A 250 -26.46 8.73 15.69
CA LYS A 250 -25.25 8.29 14.95
C LYS A 250 -23.94 8.97 15.38
N LYS A 251 -23.90 9.50 16.61
CA LYS A 251 -22.73 10.23 17.13
C LYS A 251 -21.89 9.41 18.11
N HIS A 252 -22.45 8.37 18.71
CA HIS A 252 -21.79 7.59 19.75
C HIS A 252 -21.82 6.10 19.44
N VAL A 253 -20.77 5.42 19.86
CA VAL A 253 -20.59 3.97 19.67
C VAL A 253 -20.28 3.32 21.02
N TYR A 254 -20.88 2.16 21.23
CA TYR A 254 -20.62 1.23 22.32
C TYR A 254 -20.07 -0.07 21.72
N ILE A 255 -18.94 -0.52 22.23
CA ILE A 255 -18.28 -1.74 21.75
C ILE A 255 -18.32 -2.77 22.88
N THR A 256 -18.82 -3.98 22.60
CA THR A 256 -18.78 -5.11 23.52
C THR A 256 -18.10 -6.27 22.85
N VAL A 257 -17.01 -6.75 23.47
CA VAL A 257 -16.23 -7.90 22.99
C VAL A 257 -16.44 -9.05 23.96
N ASN A 258 -17.05 -10.13 23.51
CA ASN A 258 -17.24 -11.34 24.31
C ASN A 258 -16.08 -12.30 24.04
N VAL A 259 -15.34 -12.63 25.08
CA VAL A 259 -14.19 -13.52 25.00
C VAL A 259 -14.43 -14.83 25.73
N ASN A 260 -13.82 -15.89 25.23
CA ASN A 260 -13.66 -17.15 25.94
C ASN A 260 -12.17 -17.36 26.12
N GLU A 261 -11.68 -17.25 27.37
CA GLU A 261 -10.24 -17.24 27.66
C GLU A 261 -9.60 -18.62 27.48
N GLY A 262 -10.36 -19.68 27.74
CA GLY A 262 -9.82 -21.04 27.79
C GLY A 262 -8.87 -21.27 28.96
N GLU A 263 -8.14 -22.38 28.94
CA GLU A 263 -7.17 -22.74 29.96
C GLU A 263 -5.75 -22.32 29.60
N LYS A 264 -4.88 -22.20 30.61
CA LYS A 264 -3.49 -21.81 30.45
C LYS A 264 -2.58 -23.00 30.18
N TYR A 265 -1.88 -23.00 29.04
CA TYR A 265 -0.99 -24.07 28.60
C TYR A 265 0.49 -23.77 28.90
N THR A 266 1.24 -24.84 29.23
CA THR A 266 2.68 -24.83 29.36
C THR A 266 3.33 -25.74 28.33
N VAL A 267 4.54 -25.40 27.89
CA VAL A 267 5.29 -26.17 26.90
C VAL A 267 5.81 -27.47 27.51
N ARG A 268 5.36 -28.60 26.99
CA ARG A 268 5.82 -29.94 27.44
C ARG A 268 7.10 -30.36 26.75
N ASP A 269 7.15 -30.17 25.41
CA ASP A 269 8.31 -30.57 24.61
C ASP A 269 8.46 -29.68 23.39
N VAL A 270 9.70 -29.53 22.88
CA VAL A 270 10.04 -28.77 21.70
C VAL A 270 10.85 -29.62 20.74
N LYS A 271 10.35 -29.84 19.52
CA LYS A 271 10.97 -30.71 18.51
C LYS A 271 11.33 -29.93 17.26
N LEU A 272 12.42 -30.35 16.63
CA LEU A 272 12.82 -29.94 15.28
C LEU A 272 12.53 -31.08 14.32
N SER A 273 11.95 -30.78 13.18
CA SER A 273 11.63 -31.75 12.14
C SER A 273 11.95 -31.18 10.76
N GLY A 274 12.27 -32.02 9.81
CA GLY A 274 12.61 -31.62 8.44
C GLY A 274 14.12 -31.58 8.21
N ASP A 275 14.54 -30.88 7.15
CA ASP A 275 15.94 -30.80 6.70
C ASP A 275 16.57 -29.47 7.17
N LEU A 276 17.42 -29.53 8.16
CA LEU A 276 17.96 -28.33 8.80
C LEU A 276 19.01 -27.59 7.96
N LYS A 277 19.74 -28.29 7.07
CA LYS A 277 20.85 -27.73 6.23
C LYS A 277 21.97 -27.01 6.98
N VAL A 278 21.82 -26.81 8.27
CA VAL A 278 22.79 -26.23 9.21
C VAL A 278 22.94 -27.15 10.41
N PRO A 279 24.03 -27.07 11.18
CA PRO A 279 24.21 -27.89 12.37
C PRO A 279 23.04 -27.71 13.36
N GLU A 280 22.51 -28.82 13.86
CA GLU A 280 21.34 -28.83 14.75
C GLU A 280 21.55 -27.99 16.00
N ASP A 281 22.76 -28.01 16.55
CA ASP A 281 23.12 -27.22 17.75
C ASP A 281 22.96 -25.71 17.51
N GLN A 282 23.26 -25.23 16.29
CA GLN A 282 23.03 -23.83 15.93
C GLN A 282 21.55 -23.52 15.89
N VAL A 283 20.71 -24.43 15.36
CA VAL A 283 19.26 -24.24 15.34
C VAL A 283 18.69 -24.29 16.76
N LYS A 284 19.15 -25.24 17.58
CA LYS A 284 18.74 -25.33 18.98
C LYS A 284 19.06 -24.06 19.78
N SER A 285 20.17 -23.41 19.51
CA SER A 285 20.53 -22.16 20.17
C SER A 285 19.61 -20.97 19.84
N LEU A 286 18.82 -21.07 18.76
CA LEU A 286 17.84 -20.07 18.35
C LEU A 286 16.45 -20.29 18.95
N LEU A 287 16.22 -21.43 19.61
CA LEU A 287 14.93 -21.75 20.23
C LEU A 287 14.68 -20.85 21.44
N LEU A 288 13.77 -19.91 21.30
CA LEU A 288 13.32 -19.04 22.39
C LEU A 288 12.28 -19.73 23.28
N VAL A 289 11.65 -20.79 22.77
CA VAL A 289 10.66 -21.59 23.48
C VAL A 289 11.36 -22.75 24.17
N GLN A 290 11.13 -22.92 25.47
CA GLN A 290 11.74 -23.95 26.26
C GLN A 290 10.69 -24.78 27.03
N LYS A 291 11.03 -26.04 27.31
CA LYS A 291 10.20 -26.93 28.10
C LYS A 291 9.91 -26.33 29.50
N GLY A 292 8.67 -26.42 29.94
CA GLY A 292 8.19 -25.90 31.22
C GLY A 292 7.81 -24.41 31.20
N GLN A 293 8.09 -23.69 30.14
CA GLN A 293 7.63 -22.30 29.98
C GLN A 293 6.14 -22.24 29.65
N VAL A 294 5.53 -21.11 29.98
CA VAL A 294 4.20 -20.78 29.49
C VAL A 294 4.25 -20.63 27.97
N PHE A 295 3.28 -21.19 27.29
CA PHE A 295 3.17 -21.04 25.83
C PHE A 295 3.09 -19.55 25.43
N SER A 296 3.80 -19.19 24.38
CA SER A 296 3.73 -17.86 23.77
C SER A 296 3.81 -17.99 22.26
N ARG A 297 2.77 -17.53 21.58
CA ARG A 297 2.74 -17.47 20.11
C ARG A 297 3.86 -16.60 19.56
N LYS A 298 4.12 -15.47 20.21
CA LYS A 298 5.20 -14.56 19.83
C LYS A 298 6.57 -15.23 19.85
N LEU A 299 6.89 -15.94 20.95
CA LEU A 299 8.18 -16.64 21.05
C LEU A 299 8.30 -17.75 19.99
N MET A 300 7.21 -18.48 19.71
CA MET A 300 7.17 -19.51 18.68
C MET A 300 7.40 -18.89 17.29
N THR A 301 6.67 -17.83 16.94
CA THR A 301 6.82 -17.15 15.64
C THR A 301 8.21 -16.54 15.50
N THR A 302 8.71 -15.85 16.52
CA THR A 302 10.08 -15.29 16.50
C THR A 302 11.14 -16.38 16.36
N THR A 303 10.95 -17.55 17.00
CA THR A 303 11.84 -18.71 16.80
C THR A 303 11.84 -19.16 15.34
N SER A 304 10.66 -19.31 14.73
CA SER A 304 10.54 -19.66 13.31
C SER A 304 11.28 -18.65 12.42
N GLU A 305 11.10 -17.35 12.68
CA GLU A 305 11.79 -16.27 11.94
C GLU A 305 13.32 -16.32 12.09
N LEU A 306 13.82 -16.60 13.32
CA LEU A 306 15.26 -16.71 13.57
C LEU A 306 15.87 -17.90 12.82
N ILE A 307 15.17 -19.05 12.80
CA ILE A 307 15.62 -20.24 12.06
C ILE A 307 15.59 -19.95 10.55
N THR A 308 14.49 -19.37 10.04
CA THR A 308 14.38 -18.96 8.63
C THR A 308 15.51 -18.01 8.23
N ARG A 309 15.80 -17.01 9.06
CA ARG A 309 16.91 -16.07 8.83
C ARG A 309 18.26 -16.76 8.85
N ARG A 310 18.47 -17.71 9.76
CA ARG A 310 19.73 -18.47 9.81
C ARG A 310 19.93 -19.30 8.53
N LEU A 311 18.87 -19.93 8.03
CA LEU A 311 18.89 -20.66 6.76
C LEU A 311 19.11 -19.71 5.57
N GLY A 312 18.46 -18.57 5.57
CA GLY A 312 18.63 -17.53 4.56
C GLY A 312 20.07 -17.01 4.45
N ASN A 313 20.81 -16.97 5.57
CA ASN A 313 22.22 -16.58 5.57
C ASN A 313 23.11 -17.58 4.81
N GLU A 314 22.69 -18.84 4.71
CA GLU A 314 23.36 -19.89 3.95
C GLU A 314 22.82 -20.05 2.50
N GLY A 315 21.98 -19.11 2.07
CA GLY A 315 21.42 -19.09 0.72
C GLY A 315 20.06 -19.77 0.55
N TYR A 316 19.46 -20.29 1.63
CA TYR A 316 18.12 -20.85 1.60
C TYR A 316 17.07 -19.75 1.78
N THR A 317 17.03 -18.83 0.82
CA THR A 317 16.22 -17.59 0.88
C THR A 317 14.71 -17.85 0.93
N PHE A 318 14.28 -19.00 0.40
CA PHE A 318 12.88 -19.42 0.39
C PHE A 318 12.55 -20.45 1.48
N ALA A 319 13.43 -20.60 2.47
CA ALA A 319 13.17 -21.50 3.59
C ALA A 319 11.86 -21.13 4.29
N ASN A 320 11.06 -22.14 4.58
CA ASN A 320 9.82 -22.05 5.33
C ASN A 320 9.97 -22.81 6.64
N VAL A 321 9.79 -22.13 7.76
CA VAL A 321 9.86 -22.72 9.09
C VAL A 321 8.57 -22.44 9.83
N ASN A 322 7.79 -23.49 10.08
CA ASN A 322 6.51 -23.38 10.75
C ASN A 322 6.56 -24.01 12.14
N GLY A 323 6.27 -23.23 13.18
CA GLY A 323 6.00 -23.75 14.51
C GLY A 323 4.58 -24.29 14.57
N VAL A 324 4.42 -25.58 14.80
CA VAL A 324 3.12 -26.27 14.93
C VAL A 324 2.90 -26.63 16.39
N PRO A 325 1.98 -25.95 17.07
CA PRO A 325 1.60 -26.32 18.43
C PRO A 325 0.58 -27.47 18.38
N THR A 326 0.78 -28.48 19.23
CA THR A 326 -0.12 -29.60 19.44
C THR A 326 -0.55 -29.58 20.91
N PRO A 327 -1.71 -28.99 21.22
CA PRO A 327 -2.20 -28.93 22.61
C PRO A 327 -2.67 -30.30 23.09
N ASN A 328 -2.48 -30.56 24.38
CA ASN A 328 -3.08 -31.65 25.13
C ASN A 328 -4.00 -31.05 26.19
N ASP A 329 -5.30 -31.21 26.02
CA ASP A 329 -6.31 -30.61 26.88
C ASP A 329 -6.47 -31.32 28.22
N GLU A 330 -5.94 -32.58 28.36
CA GLU A 330 -6.04 -33.34 29.62
C GLU A 330 -5.11 -32.78 30.71
N ASP A 331 -3.92 -32.35 30.31
CA ASP A 331 -2.89 -31.85 31.24
C ASP A 331 -2.51 -30.38 31.00
N HIS A 332 -3.24 -29.69 30.13
CA HIS A 332 -3.02 -28.29 29.71
C HIS A 332 -1.56 -28.03 29.29
N THR A 333 -1.01 -28.94 28.50
CA THR A 333 0.34 -28.83 27.97
C THR A 333 0.30 -28.73 26.45
N VAL A 334 1.37 -28.23 25.84
CA VAL A 334 1.52 -28.13 24.39
C VAL A 334 2.88 -28.63 23.95
N ASP A 335 2.91 -29.50 22.96
CA ASP A 335 4.11 -29.87 22.23
C ASP A 335 4.27 -28.93 21.04
N ILE A 336 5.48 -28.39 20.82
CA ILE A 336 5.75 -27.51 19.71
C ILE A 336 6.75 -28.20 18.78
N THR A 337 6.35 -28.39 17.52
CA THR A 337 7.22 -28.94 16.50
C THR A 337 7.54 -27.86 15.46
N PHE A 338 8.83 -27.49 15.35
CA PHE A 338 9.29 -26.62 14.26
C PHE A 338 9.60 -27.46 13.04
N VAL A 339 8.76 -27.34 12.02
CA VAL A 339 8.93 -28.04 10.75
C VAL A 339 9.73 -27.15 9.81
N VAL A 340 10.91 -27.63 9.45
CA VAL A 340 11.87 -26.88 8.61
C VAL A 340 11.85 -27.44 7.18
N ASP A 341 11.47 -26.60 6.24
CA ASP A 341 11.60 -26.84 4.81
C ASP A 341 12.56 -25.78 4.22
N PRO A 342 13.83 -26.12 3.95
CA PRO A 342 14.80 -25.15 3.46
C PRO A 342 14.58 -24.77 2.00
N GLY A 343 13.86 -25.57 1.23
CA GLY A 343 13.79 -25.41 -0.21
C GLY A 343 15.16 -25.59 -0.90
N LYS A 344 15.32 -24.98 -2.08
CA LYS A 344 16.61 -24.97 -2.82
C LYS A 344 17.47 -23.78 -2.38
N ARG A 345 18.80 -23.95 -2.45
CA ARG A 345 19.74 -22.86 -2.25
C ARG A 345 19.65 -21.92 -3.46
N ALA A 346 19.44 -20.63 -3.19
CA ALA A 346 19.34 -19.61 -4.21
C ALA A 346 20.67 -18.88 -4.43
N TYR A 347 20.94 -18.51 -5.67
CA TYR A 347 22.12 -17.74 -6.08
C TYR A 347 21.70 -16.41 -6.68
N VAL A 348 22.47 -15.36 -6.42
CA VAL A 348 22.19 -14.02 -6.96
C VAL A 348 22.57 -13.99 -8.44
N ASN A 349 21.60 -13.84 -9.31
CA ASN A 349 21.83 -13.63 -10.73
C ASN A 349 22.34 -12.21 -11.00
N ARG A 350 21.60 -11.20 -10.55
CA ARG A 350 21.94 -9.78 -10.77
C ARG A 350 21.49 -8.92 -9.59
N ILE A 351 22.23 -7.82 -9.35
CA ILE A 351 21.87 -6.76 -8.40
C ILE A 351 21.47 -5.52 -9.21
N ASN A 352 20.22 -5.11 -9.09
CA ASN A 352 19.64 -4.00 -9.82
C ASN A 352 19.32 -2.84 -8.87
N PHE A 353 19.49 -1.58 -9.35
CA PHE A 353 19.12 -0.39 -8.63
C PHE A 353 18.04 0.38 -9.40
N ARG A 354 17.08 0.96 -8.66
CA ARG A 354 16.00 1.78 -9.22
C ARG A 354 15.75 2.99 -8.33
N GLY A 355 15.38 4.12 -8.95
CA GLY A 355 15.05 5.36 -8.23
C GLY A 355 16.25 6.27 -7.94
N ASN A 356 17.48 5.85 -8.26
CA ASN A 356 18.70 6.65 -8.14
C ASN A 356 18.85 7.60 -9.35
N THR A 357 18.01 8.63 -9.41
CA THR A 357 17.97 9.57 -10.55
C THR A 357 19.12 10.57 -10.56
N LYS A 358 19.68 10.87 -9.39
CA LYS A 358 20.82 11.79 -9.19
C LYS A 358 22.10 11.05 -8.82
N SER A 359 22.01 10.03 -7.97
CA SER A 359 23.15 9.24 -7.51
C SER A 359 23.61 8.28 -8.59
N ALA A 360 24.90 8.25 -8.88
CA ALA A 360 25.47 7.29 -9.83
C ALA A 360 25.34 5.86 -9.32
N ASP A 361 25.12 4.91 -10.22
CA ASP A 361 24.99 3.48 -9.90
C ASP A 361 26.20 2.93 -9.13
N GLU A 362 27.39 3.41 -9.46
CA GLU A 362 28.64 3.07 -8.78
C GLU A 362 28.60 3.39 -7.27
N VAL A 363 27.94 4.50 -6.89
CA VAL A 363 27.81 4.92 -5.49
C VAL A 363 27.00 3.92 -4.68
N LEU A 364 25.96 3.34 -5.29
CA LEU A 364 25.15 2.30 -4.64
C LEU A 364 25.90 0.97 -4.66
N ARG A 365 26.48 0.61 -5.80
CA ARG A 365 27.13 -0.69 -6.02
C ARG A 365 28.33 -0.92 -5.10
N ARG A 366 29.13 0.10 -4.81
CA ARG A 366 30.27 -0.02 -3.88
C ARG A 366 29.86 -0.29 -2.41
N GLU A 367 28.60 -0.02 -2.07
CA GLU A 367 28.07 -0.31 -0.74
C GLU A 367 27.58 -1.76 -0.60
N MET A 368 27.50 -2.52 -1.70
CA MET A 368 27.03 -3.90 -1.67
C MET A 368 28.01 -4.83 -0.95
N ARG A 369 27.46 -5.70 -0.12
CA ARG A 369 28.17 -6.81 0.53
C ARG A 369 27.79 -8.14 -0.08
N GLN A 370 26.58 -8.25 -0.61
CA GLN A 370 26.18 -9.37 -1.45
C GLN A 370 26.81 -9.24 -2.83
N MET A 371 27.35 -10.34 -3.33
CA MET A 371 27.94 -10.40 -4.68
C MET A 371 27.01 -11.15 -5.64
N GLU A 372 27.03 -10.76 -6.91
CA GLU A 372 26.43 -11.50 -8.01
C GLU A 372 27.16 -12.84 -8.18
N GLY A 373 26.43 -13.90 -8.54
CA GLY A 373 26.95 -15.26 -8.68
C GLY A 373 27.18 -16.01 -7.36
N GLY A 374 27.16 -15.34 -6.21
CA GLY A 374 27.21 -15.97 -4.90
C GLY A 374 25.85 -16.44 -4.42
N TRP A 375 25.80 -17.30 -3.40
CA TRP A 375 24.52 -17.63 -2.77
C TRP A 375 23.88 -16.38 -2.14
N ALA A 376 22.56 -16.29 -2.25
CA ALA A 376 21.79 -15.15 -1.77
C ALA A 376 21.69 -15.18 -0.24
N SER A 377 22.62 -14.50 0.43
CA SER A 377 22.62 -14.40 1.90
C SER A 377 21.73 -13.26 2.36
N THR A 378 20.67 -13.58 3.11
CA THR A 378 19.76 -12.58 3.71
C THR A 378 20.53 -11.55 4.53
N TYR A 379 21.53 -11.99 5.30
CA TYR A 379 22.39 -11.11 6.11
C TYR A 379 23.17 -10.11 5.24
N LEU A 380 23.81 -10.59 4.14
CA LEU A 380 24.60 -9.71 3.27
C LEU A 380 23.71 -8.72 2.49
N ILE A 381 22.52 -9.17 2.10
CA ILE A 381 21.50 -8.32 1.44
C ILE A 381 21.03 -7.23 2.39
N ASP A 382 20.68 -7.59 3.65
CA ASP A 382 20.26 -6.63 4.68
C ASP A 382 21.39 -5.68 5.08
N GLN A 383 22.62 -6.17 5.17
CA GLN A 383 23.79 -5.31 5.39
C GLN A 383 23.96 -4.30 4.27
N SER A 384 23.81 -4.72 3.02
CA SER A 384 23.90 -3.83 1.86
C SER A 384 22.83 -2.73 1.93
N LYS A 385 21.57 -3.11 2.27
CA LYS A 385 20.48 -2.16 2.50
C LYS A 385 20.84 -1.14 3.60
N THR A 386 21.28 -1.63 4.76
CA THR A 386 21.66 -0.76 5.89
C THR A 386 22.81 0.20 5.53
N ARG A 387 23.74 -0.22 4.69
CA ARG A 387 24.83 0.65 4.21
C ARG A 387 24.30 1.74 3.29
N LEU A 388 23.37 1.44 2.39
CA LEU A 388 22.71 2.45 1.56
C LEU A 388 21.94 3.47 2.42
N GLU A 389 21.20 3.02 3.42
CA GLU A 389 20.47 3.89 4.36
C GLU A 389 21.43 4.84 5.11
N ARG A 390 22.60 4.34 5.53
CA ARG A 390 23.62 5.12 6.25
C ARG A 390 24.27 6.21 5.42
N LEU A 391 24.21 6.16 4.08
CA LEU A 391 24.72 7.24 3.24
C LEU A 391 23.98 8.56 3.48
N GLY A 392 22.71 8.50 3.90
CA GLY A 392 21.87 9.69 4.11
C GLY A 392 21.44 10.36 2.80
N PHE A 393 21.61 9.70 1.65
CA PHE A 393 21.18 10.17 0.34
C PHE A 393 19.76 9.76 -0.01
N PHE A 394 19.25 8.76 0.71
CA PHE A 394 17.96 8.13 0.47
C PHE A 394 17.06 8.29 1.69
N LYS A 395 15.79 8.63 1.45
CA LYS A 395 14.72 8.69 2.44
C LYS A 395 14.23 7.29 2.79
N GLU A 396 14.18 6.43 1.76
CA GLU A 396 13.71 5.05 1.88
C GLU A 396 14.57 4.16 0.97
N VAL A 397 14.88 2.96 1.46
CA VAL A 397 15.58 1.91 0.71
C VAL A 397 14.80 0.61 0.89
N ASN A 398 14.25 0.09 -0.19
CA ASN A 398 13.56 -1.19 -0.23
C ASN A 398 14.38 -2.21 -1.01
N VAL A 399 14.30 -3.47 -0.60
CA VAL A 399 14.96 -4.59 -1.28
C VAL A 399 13.96 -5.72 -1.51
N GLU A 400 13.96 -6.26 -2.71
CA GLU A 400 13.16 -7.42 -3.11
C GLU A 400 14.07 -8.45 -3.77
N THR A 401 13.74 -9.73 -3.55
CA THR A 401 14.52 -10.86 -4.10
C THR A 401 13.61 -11.78 -4.95
N PRO A 402 13.07 -11.28 -6.08
CA PRO A 402 12.22 -12.10 -6.94
C PRO A 402 13.02 -13.24 -7.58
N PRO A 403 12.40 -14.43 -7.72
CA PRO A 403 12.99 -15.53 -8.47
C PRO A 403 13.12 -15.17 -9.96
N VAL A 404 14.20 -15.64 -10.60
CA VAL A 404 14.42 -15.43 -12.03
C VAL A 404 13.55 -16.42 -12.82
N PRO A 405 12.68 -15.94 -13.73
CA PRO A 405 11.83 -16.81 -14.53
C PRO A 405 12.63 -17.86 -15.31
N GLY A 406 12.19 -19.13 -15.23
CA GLY A 406 12.83 -20.24 -15.92
C GLY A 406 14.04 -20.85 -15.21
N THR A 407 14.36 -20.39 -14.00
CA THR A 407 15.39 -20.98 -13.13
C THR A 407 14.75 -21.36 -11.79
N ASP A 408 15.28 -22.41 -11.15
CA ASP A 408 14.75 -22.92 -9.88
C ASP A 408 15.59 -22.44 -8.68
N ASP A 409 16.77 -21.86 -8.95
CA ASP A 409 17.80 -21.59 -7.94
C ASP A 409 18.44 -20.19 -8.11
N GLN A 410 17.87 -19.31 -8.93
CA GLN A 410 18.39 -17.95 -9.10
C GLN A 410 17.39 -16.90 -8.66
N VAL A 411 17.92 -15.83 -8.06
CA VAL A 411 17.17 -14.65 -7.65
C VAL A 411 17.85 -13.39 -8.17
N ASP A 412 17.07 -12.40 -8.54
CA ASP A 412 17.54 -11.03 -8.71
C ASP A 412 17.41 -10.28 -7.39
N VAL A 413 18.37 -9.43 -7.06
CA VAL A 413 18.28 -8.55 -5.89
C VAL A 413 18.01 -7.14 -6.39
N ASN A 414 16.80 -6.63 -6.15
CA ASN A 414 16.36 -5.33 -6.62
C ASN A 414 16.30 -4.33 -5.45
N TYR A 415 17.20 -3.35 -5.44
CA TYR A 415 17.16 -2.23 -4.52
C TYR A 415 16.38 -1.07 -5.14
N SER A 416 15.30 -0.65 -4.51
CA SER A 416 14.52 0.54 -4.90
C SER A 416 14.76 1.63 -3.86
N VAL A 417 15.22 2.80 -4.31
CA VAL A 417 15.58 3.92 -3.44
C VAL A 417 14.73 5.15 -3.74
N GLU A 418 14.37 5.91 -2.71
CA GLU A 418 13.77 7.24 -2.83
C GLU A 418 14.82 8.27 -2.41
N GLU A 419 15.30 9.08 -3.34
CA GLU A 419 16.35 10.09 -3.06
C GLU A 419 15.81 11.27 -2.24
N GLN A 420 16.63 11.75 -1.32
CA GLN A 420 16.36 12.95 -0.54
C GLN A 420 17.46 14.00 -0.72
N PRO A 421 17.17 15.29 -0.43
CA PRO A 421 18.20 16.32 -0.40
C PRO A 421 19.30 15.96 0.60
N SER A 422 20.53 15.82 0.10
CA SER A 422 21.72 15.46 0.89
C SER A 422 22.60 16.68 1.23
N GLY A 423 22.10 17.89 0.96
CA GLY A 423 22.74 19.15 1.29
C GLY A 423 22.13 19.83 2.51
N SER A 424 22.92 20.66 3.16
CA SER A 424 22.47 21.53 4.25
C SER A 424 23.00 22.95 4.08
N ILE A 425 22.17 23.92 4.44
CA ILE A 425 22.52 25.32 4.54
C ILE A 425 22.36 25.71 6.00
N THR A 426 23.41 26.24 6.61
CA THR A 426 23.38 26.67 8.01
C THR A 426 23.72 28.14 8.08
N ALA A 427 22.93 28.91 8.81
CA ALA A 427 23.24 30.27 9.19
C ALA A 427 23.28 30.35 10.73
N SER A 428 24.28 31.02 11.26
CA SER A 428 24.45 31.19 12.70
C SER A 428 24.73 32.64 13.05
N VAL A 429 24.19 33.10 14.16
CA VAL A 429 24.45 34.39 14.78
C VAL A 429 24.82 34.13 16.23
N GLY A 430 25.92 34.69 16.66
CA GLY A 430 26.42 34.59 18.03
C GLY A 430 26.96 35.92 18.51
N PHE A 431 27.11 36.05 19.82
CA PHE A 431 27.79 37.18 20.44
C PHE A 431 28.79 36.66 21.49
N ALA A 432 30.01 37.19 21.42
CA ALA A 432 31.02 36.90 22.44
C ALA A 432 31.66 38.23 22.90
N GLN A 433 31.88 38.33 24.21
CA GLN A 433 32.36 39.59 24.81
C GLN A 433 33.68 40.08 24.21
N ASN A 434 34.54 39.18 23.75
CA ASN A 434 35.86 39.47 23.19
C ASN A 434 35.88 39.42 21.64
N ALA A 435 34.79 39.08 20.99
CA ALA A 435 34.73 38.90 19.53
C ALA A 435 33.57 39.68 18.88
N GLY A 436 32.78 40.38 19.71
CA GLY A 436 31.61 41.10 19.25
C GLY A 436 30.52 40.18 18.62
N LEU A 437 29.87 40.68 17.60
CA LEU A 437 28.89 39.94 16.82
C LEU A 437 29.59 38.94 15.88
N ILE A 438 29.22 37.68 15.98
CA ILE A 438 29.73 36.61 15.13
C ILE A 438 28.64 36.17 14.17
N LEU A 439 28.91 36.28 12.88
CA LEU A 439 28.05 35.80 11.81
C LEU A 439 28.68 34.58 11.13
N GLY A 440 27.95 33.51 11.00
CA GLY A 440 28.41 32.32 10.32
C GLY A 440 27.42 31.85 9.25
N GLY A 441 27.94 31.31 8.16
CA GLY A 441 27.16 30.66 7.14
C GLY A 441 27.94 29.49 6.55
N SER A 442 27.26 28.36 6.32
CA SER A 442 27.88 27.23 5.62
C SER A 442 26.89 26.54 4.71
N ILE A 443 27.41 26.02 3.61
CA ILE A 443 26.70 25.15 2.66
C ILE A 443 27.51 23.87 2.59
N SER A 444 26.86 22.73 2.76
CA SER A 444 27.47 21.42 2.54
C SER A 444 26.58 20.54 1.67
N GLN A 445 27.20 19.74 0.81
CA GLN A 445 26.55 18.79 -0.06
C GLN A 445 27.27 17.44 0.07
N ASN A 446 26.56 16.40 0.54
CA ASN A 446 27.17 15.09 0.81
C ASN A 446 27.21 14.16 -0.42
N ASN A 447 26.43 14.44 -1.44
CA ASN A 447 26.43 13.69 -2.70
C ASN A 447 26.57 14.68 -3.86
N PHE A 448 27.73 15.31 -3.94
CA PHE A 448 28.00 16.35 -4.93
C PHE A 448 27.98 15.77 -6.33
N LEU A 449 27.08 16.28 -7.17
CA LEU A 449 26.84 15.82 -8.54
C LEU A 449 26.57 14.31 -8.66
N GLY A 450 26.06 13.68 -7.61
CA GLY A 450 25.74 12.25 -7.62
C GLY A 450 26.91 11.29 -7.45
N THR A 451 28.12 11.80 -7.19
CA THR A 451 29.36 11.00 -7.08
C THR A 451 29.58 10.41 -5.69
N GLY A 452 28.76 10.79 -4.71
CA GLY A 452 28.95 10.43 -3.30
C GLY A 452 30.02 11.25 -2.59
N ASN A 453 30.65 12.21 -3.28
CA ASN A 453 31.65 13.08 -2.70
C ASN A 453 31.01 14.19 -1.87
N LYS A 454 31.72 14.65 -0.85
CA LYS A 454 31.27 15.73 0.02
C LYS A 454 31.99 17.01 -0.31
N VAL A 455 31.22 18.07 -0.51
CA VAL A 455 31.74 19.45 -0.68
C VAL A 455 31.15 20.33 0.40
N SER A 456 31.96 21.15 1.02
CA SER A 456 31.52 22.14 2.00
C SER A 456 32.21 23.49 1.83
N ILE A 457 31.42 24.55 1.96
CA ILE A 457 31.90 25.92 1.93
C ILE A 457 31.38 26.61 3.18
N GLY A 458 32.23 27.30 3.91
CA GLY A 458 31.86 28.02 5.12
C GLY A 458 32.49 29.40 5.18
N LEU A 459 31.75 30.33 5.77
CA LEU A 459 32.16 31.67 6.08
C LEU A 459 31.84 31.94 7.54
N THR A 460 32.80 32.48 8.27
CA THR A 460 32.58 33.04 9.62
C THR A 460 33.22 34.42 9.69
N LYS A 461 32.46 35.40 10.18
CA LYS A 461 32.93 36.76 10.37
C LYS A 461 32.61 37.19 11.79
N SER A 462 33.62 37.73 12.46
CA SER A 462 33.50 38.45 13.73
C SER A 462 34.07 39.86 13.57
N GLU A 463 34.06 40.62 14.62
CA GLU A 463 34.58 42.02 14.62
C GLU A 463 36.04 42.09 14.18
N TYR A 464 36.88 41.16 14.63
CA TYR A 464 38.31 41.15 14.34
C TYR A 464 38.77 39.99 13.44
N GLN A 465 37.88 39.04 13.07
CA GLN A 465 38.29 37.88 12.28
C GLN A 465 37.30 37.55 11.17
N SER A 466 37.83 37.28 9.99
CA SER A 466 37.09 36.68 8.89
C SER A 466 37.73 35.35 8.50
N ARG A 467 36.94 34.29 8.38
CA ARG A 467 37.40 32.95 8.01
C ARG A 467 36.56 32.41 6.89
N TYR A 468 37.20 31.94 5.84
CA TYR A 468 36.64 31.23 4.72
C TYR A 468 37.21 29.83 4.75
N ASN A 469 36.39 28.82 4.57
CA ASN A 469 36.84 27.44 4.48
C ASN A 469 36.17 26.73 3.30
N PHE A 470 36.92 25.87 2.64
CA PHE A 470 36.48 24.96 1.60
C PHE A 470 36.94 23.57 1.98
N GLY A 471 36.01 22.60 1.98
CA GLY A 471 36.28 21.20 2.23
C GLY A 471 35.80 20.35 1.06
N TYR A 472 36.60 19.38 0.68
CA TYR A 472 36.25 18.32 -0.27
C TYR A 472 36.66 16.99 0.31
N VAL A 473 35.79 15.98 0.24
CA VAL A 473 36.08 14.62 0.68
C VAL A 473 35.54 13.64 -0.36
N ASP A 474 36.43 12.80 -0.85
CA ASP A 474 36.10 11.61 -1.61
C ASP A 474 36.14 10.39 -0.65
N PRO A 475 35.01 9.78 -0.30
CA PRO A 475 34.97 8.66 0.65
C PRO A 475 35.53 7.35 0.06
N TYR A 476 35.66 7.25 -1.27
CA TYR A 476 36.16 6.09 -1.99
C TYR A 476 37.24 6.47 -3.01
N TRP A 477 38.26 7.19 -2.54
CA TRP A 477 39.44 7.49 -3.37
C TRP A 477 40.13 6.24 -3.91
N THR A 478 40.07 5.15 -3.16
CA THR A 478 40.47 3.83 -3.62
C THR A 478 39.28 2.86 -3.56
N ALA A 479 39.32 1.78 -4.35
CA ALA A 479 38.30 0.75 -4.36
C ALA A 479 38.07 0.09 -2.99
N ASP A 480 39.12 0.06 -2.15
CA ASP A 480 39.05 -0.50 -0.80
C ASP A 480 38.40 0.43 0.23
N GLY A 481 37.94 1.62 -0.20
CA GLY A 481 37.22 2.56 0.65
C GLY A 481 38.13 3.46 1.49
N VAL A 482 39.38 3.66 1.07
CA VAL A 482 40.23 4.71 1.64
C VAL A 482 39.71 6.08 1.22
N SER A 483 39.41 6.94 2.17
CA SER A 483 38.94 8.30 1.90
C SER A 483 40.08 9.28 1.73
N LEU A 484 39.91 10.24 0.80
CA LEU A 484 40.84 11.38 0.63
C LEU A 484 40.07 12.68 0.85
N GLY A 485 40.58 13.52 1.75
CA GLY A 485 39.99 14.83 2.04
C GLY A 485 40.98 15.95 1.87
N TYR A 486 40.48 17.07 1.33
CA TYR A 486 41.18 18.34 1.26
C TYR A 486 40.39 19.40 2.02
N ASN A 487 41.08 20.19 2.82
CA ASN A 487 40.48 21.34 3.49
C ASN A 487 41.40 22.55 3.31
N ALA A 488 40.93 23.56 2.59
CA ALA A 488 41.61 24.83 2.39
C ALA A 488 40.87 25.90 3.20
N PHE A 489 41.62 26.75 3.89
CA PHE A 489 41.03 27.89 4.59
C PHE A 489 41.86 29.15 4.41
N TYR A 490 41.13 30.27 4.39
CA TYR A 490 41.74 31.59 4.47
C TYR A 490 41.18 32.31 5.69
N ARG A 491 42.07 32.84 6.52
CA ARG A 491 41.69 33.52 7.75
C ARG A 491 42.45 34.83 7.84
N THR A 492 41.71 35.94 7.96
CA THR A 492 42.25 37.25 8.27
C THR A 492 41.90 37.58 9.71
N THR A 493 42.89 38.02 10.49
CA THR A 493 42.70 38.51 11.86
C THR A 493 43.23 39.93 11.93
N ASP A 494 42.36 40.88 12.26
CA ASP A 494 42.73 42.29 12.47
C ASP A 494 42.54 42.62 13.95
N TYR A 495 43.63 42.99 14.59
CA TYR A 495 43.67 43.33 16.02
C TYR A 495 43.49 44.82 16.30
N LYS A 496 43.27 45.66 15.27
CA LYS A 496 43.08 47.09 15.43
C LYS A 496 41.82 47.45 16.21
N ASP A 497 40.80 46.64 16.09
CA ASP A 497 39.51 46.85 16.74
C ASP A 497 39.43 46.17 18.14
N LEU A 498 40.51 45.49 18.57
CA LEU A 498 40.66 45.04 19.95
C LEU A 498 41.30 46.18 20.76
N ASP A 499 40.59 46.65 21.78
CA ASP A 499 41.05 47.69 22.71
C ASP A 499 42.20 47.14 23.57
N VAL A 500 43.37 46.96 22.93
CA VAL A 500 44.59 46.43 23.55
C VAL A 500 45.70 47.42 23.26
N ASP A 501 46.22 48.01 24.29
CA ASP A 501 47.31 49.05 24.27
C ASP A 501 48.68 48.61 23.71
N VAL A 502 48.77 47.62 22.82
CA VAL A 502 50.06 47.01 22.47
C VAL A 502 50.39 47.19 21.01
N ALA A 503 50.05 47.42 20.08
CA ALA A 503 50.33 47.55 18.66
C ALA A 503 49.28 46.99 17.71
N SER A 504 48.86 47.72 16.69
CA SER A 504 47.98 47.25 15.65
C SER A 504 48.73 46.41 14.65
N TYR A 505 48.38 45.11 14.49
CA TYR A 505 48.86 44.25 13.43
C TYR A 505 47.75 43.40 12.86
N ALA A 506 47.84 43.04 11.61
CA ALA A 506 46.94 42.11 10.94
C ALA A 506 47.74 40.86 10.56
N ILE A 507 47.13 39.69 10.75
CA ILE A 507 47.71 38.42 10.35
C ILE A 507 46.79 37.78 9.33
N ASP A 508 47.30 37.56 8.13
CA ASP A 508 46.66 36.75 7.12
C ASP A 508 47.28 35.35 7.10
N SER A 509 46.47 34.32 7.14
CA SER A 509 46.95 32.95 7.06
C SER A 509 46.15 32.15 6.03
N LEU A 510 46.90 31.49 5.17
CA LEU A 510 46.39 30.49 4.26
C LEU A 510 46.88 29.11 4.75
N GLY A 511 45.98 28.21 4.97
CA GLY A 511 46.30 26.87 5.41
C GLY A 511 45.66 25.81 4.50
N ASP A 512 46.43 24.79 4.18
CA ASP A 512 45.99 23.57 3.49
C ASP A 512 46.23 22.37 4.40
N ARG A 513 45.20 21.54 4.56
CA ARG A 513 45.29 20.30 5.34
C ARG A 513 44.82 19.14 4.46
N LYS A 514 45.72 18.18 4.27
CA LYS A 514 45.44 16.91 3.59
C LYS A 514 45.34 15.81 4.64
N SER A 515 44.28 14.99 4.58
CA SER A 515 44.13 13.81 5.41
C SER A 515 43.75 12.61 4.56
N VAL A 516 44.35 11.46 4.87
CA VAL A 516 44.05 10.16 4.29
C VAL A 516 43.68 9.24 5.46
N VAL A 517 42.48 8.67 5.41
CA VAL A 517 41.97 7.78 6.47
C VAL A 517 41.48 6.48 5.85
#